data_db8d4c827841817178e4b21a2874a1a8
#
_entry.id   db8d4c827841817178e4b21a2874a1a8
#
_cell.length_a   1.000
_cell.length_b   1.000
_cell.length_c   1.000
_cell.angle_alpha   90.00
_cell.angle_beta   90.00
_cell.angle_gamma   90.00
#
_symmetry.space_group_name_H-M   'P 1'
#
loop_
_entity.id
_entity.type
_entity.pdbx_description
1 polymer ?
#
loop_
_entity_poly.entity_id
_entity_poly.type
_entity_poly.pdbx_seq_one_letter_code
_entity_poly.pdbx_strand_id
1 'polypeptide(L)'
;MTTINSERLLERFLRYVKIDTTADDSTSEYPSSAGQWTLGKLLCEELEAAGLQEVRQDEHGLIWAQLPSNVPSAPTIAFNSHLDTSPETSGKNVQPQVIVDYQGGDIQLTGDRSQVIRVTDNPELQSLIGNTLITTDGTTLLGGDDKAGLAIIVEAMQWLAENPEFPRPTIRVVFTCDEEIGRGVSRLDVNCLEASACYTLDGPAANQIDVETFSADSATITFRGVNIHPSIAKDRMVNAVRGAGVFLEQLPTDQLAPESTSEREGFLHPYVIEGGVGETKLSVLLRNFDTPILAEYAELLIATAKKTEQAMPGLEVSVDVAIQYRNLKEGLDKEPKSVDYAVEAHKRLGRDSAISMIRGGTDGSMMTEKGLPTPNLSSGQHNPHSPLEWACLDEMKAAAEVVVELARVWAEDPHAS
;
A
#
# COMPACT_ATOMS: atom_id res chain seq x y z
N MET A 1 21.60 -6.86 -22.35
CA MET A 1 21.29 -6.58 -20.93
C MET A 1 20.37 -5.37 -20.92
N THR A 2 19.31 -5.44 -20.18
CA THR A 2 18.37 -4.32 -19.96
C THR A 2 19.10 -3.22 -19.21
N THR A 3 19.20 -2.01 -19.78
CA THR A 3 19.87 -0.89 -19.12
C THR A 3 18.85 0.22 -18.93
N ILE A 4 18.28 0.32 -17.76
CA ILE A 4 17.35 1.39 -17.37
C ILE A 4 18.10 2.71 -17.24
N ASN A 5 17.50 3.80 -17.70
CA ASN A 5 18.07 5.14 -17.59
C ASN A 5 17.85 5.70 -16.18
N SER A 6 18.88 5.57 -15.32
CA SER A 6 18.81 6.00 -13.92
C SER A 6 18.63 7.51 -13.75
N GLU A 7 19.16 8.35 -14.65
CA GLU A 7 18.99 9.80 -14.58
C GLU A 7 17.53 10.17 -14.83
N ARG A 8 16.92 9.61 -15.88
CA ARG A 8 15.51 9.83 -16.22
C ARG A 8 14.57 9.31 -15.13
N LEU A 9 14.87 8.13 -14.56
CA LEU A 9 14.12 7.58 -13.43
C LEU A 9 14.17 8.51 -12.21
N LEU A 10 15.35 9.00 -11.86
CA LEU A 10 15.54 9.95 -10.76
C LEU A 10 14.78 11.26 -11.01
N GLU A 11 14.90 11.84 -12.20
CA GLU A 11 14.21 13.10 -12.56
C GLU A 11 12.69 12.96 -12.46
N ARG A 12 12.13 11.82 -12.91
CA ARG A 12 10.70 11.50 -12.74
C ARG A 12 10.31 11.46 -11.29
N PHE A 13 10.98 10.63 -10.51
CA PHE A 13 10.68 10.47 -9.11
C PHE A 13 10.74 11.81 -8.35
N LEU A 14 11.82 12.58 -8.52
CA LEU A 14 11.95 13.90 -7.91
C LEU A 14 10.87 14.90 -8.33
N ARG A 15 10.30 14.74 -9.52
CA ARG A 15 9.18 15.56 -10.00
C ARG A 15 7.86 15.12 -9.37
N TYR A 16 7.61 13.83 -9.28
CA TYR A 16 6.38 13.27 -8.72
C TYR A 16 6.23 13.55 -7.22
N VAL A 17 7.29 13.36 -6.44
CA VAL A 17 7.24 13.56 -4.98
C VAL A 17 6.95 15.03 -4.58
N LYS A 18 7.20 16.00 -5.46
CA LYS A 18 6.91 17.42 -5.21
C LYS A 18 5.43 17.79 -5.38
N ILE A 19 4.62 16.92 -5.96
CA ILE A 19 3.19 17.13 -6.09
C ILE A 19 2.53 16.57 -4.84
N ASP A 20 1.86 17.42 -4.08
CA ASP A 20 1.10 17.01 -2.89
C ASP A 20 -0.15 16.23 -3.32
N THR A 21 -0.15 14.94 -3.03
CA THR A 21 -1.24 14.00 -3.34
C THR A 21 -1.80 13.33 -2.09
N THR A 22 -1.56 13.95 -0.92
CA THR A 22 -2.03 13.41 0.37
C THR A 22 -3.51 13.07 0.30
N ALA A 23 -3.86 11.82 0.64
CA ALA A 23 -5.24 11.38 0.71
C ALA A 23 -5.99 12.07 1.86
N ASP A 24 -7.30 12.23 1.72
CA ASP A 24 -8.18 12.83 2.74
C ASP A 24 -9.33 11.87 3.06
N ASP A 25 -9.25 11.21 4.21
CA ASP A 25 -10.24 10.25 4.68
C ASP A 25 -11.53 10.92 5.21
N SER A 26 -11.49 12.24 5.45
CA SER A 26 -12.62 13.02 5.94
C SER A 26 -13.65 13.36 4.86
N THR A 27 -13.29 13.21 3.57
CA THR A 27 -14.16 13.49 2.43
C THR A 27 -14.77 12.23 1.82
N SER A 28 -15.94 12.37 1.20
CA SER A 28 -16.55 11.33 0.35
C SER A 28 -16.19 11.49 -1.13
N GLU A 29 -15.47 12.53 -1.50
CA GLU A 29 -14.99 12.75 -2.88
C GLU A 29 -13.99 11.65 -3.28
N TYR A 30 -13.92 11.36 -4.58
CA TYR A 30 -12.97 10.41 -5.15
C TYR A 30 -12.45 10.94 -6.49
N PRO A 31 -11.14 11.10 -6.69
CA PRO A 31 -10.09 11.02 -5.68
C PRO A 31 -10.30 12.04 -4.55
N SER A 32 -9.82 11.71 -3.36
CA SER A 32 -10.00 12.53 -2.16
C SER A 32 -9.23 13.84 -2.17
N SER A 33 -8.23 13.99 -3.06
CA SER A 33 -7.42 15.20 -3.17
C SER A 33 -7.17 15.63 -4.61
N ALA A 34 -7.12 16.95 -4.82
CA ALA A 34 -6.88 17.55 -6.14
C ALA A 34 -5.47 17.26 -6.70
N GLY A 35 -4.51 16.96 -5.81
CA GLY A 35 -3.14 16.63 -6.22
C GLY A 35 -3.07 15.35 -7.06
N GLN A 36 -3.92 14.37 -6.78
CA GLN A 36 -4.00 13.13 -7.56
C GLN A 36 -4.42 13.40 -9.02
N TRP A 37 -5.36 14.33 -9.24
CA TRP A 37 -5.68 14.78 -10.59
C TRP A 37 -4.49 15.44 -11.30
N THR A 38 -3.71 16.24 -10.55
CA THR A 38 -2.54 16.96 -11.08
C THR A 38 -1.43 15.98 -11.46
N LEU A 39 -1.11 15.03 -10.59
CA LEU A 39 -0.12 14.00 -10.86
C LEU A 39 -0.58 13.09 -12.01
N GLY A 40 -1.85 12.70 -12.01
CA GLY A 40 -2.43 11.86 -13.07
C GLY A 40 -2.32 12.49 -14.46
N LYS A 41 -2.56 13.81 -14.57
CA LYS A 41 -2.38 14.53 -15.83
C LYS A 41 -0.92 14.48 -16.31
N LEU A 42 0.04 14.71 -15.40
CA LEU A 42 1.47 14.61 -15.72
C LEU A 42 1.85 13.20 -16.21
N LEU A 43 1.33 12.17 -15.54
CA LEU A 43 1.57 10.78 -15.92
C LEU A 43 1.00 10.45 -17.30
N CYS A 44 -0.20 10.94 -17.62
CA CYS A 44 -0.75 10.80 -18.97
C CYS A 44 0.16 11.45 -20.04
N GLU A 45 0.62 12.68 -19.79
CA GLU A 45 1.54 13.39 -20.72
C GLU A 45 2.85 12.58 -20.94
N GLU A 46 3.39 11.97 -19.88
CA GLU A 46 4.60 11.15 -19.98
C GLU A 46 4.38 9.81 -20.67
N LEU A 47 3.28 9.14 -20.39
CA LEU A 47 2.93 7.87 -21.04
C LEU A 47 2.63 8.07 -22.53
N GLU A 48 1.95 9.16 -22.91
CA GLU A 48 1.77 9.54 -24.31
C GLU A 48 3.09 9.84 -25.01
N ALA A 49 3.97 10.62 -24.34
CA ALA A 49 5.31 10.94 -24.89
C ALA A 49 6.19 9.69 -25.02
N ALA A 50 6.01 8.69 -24.18
CA ALA A 50 6.67 7.39 -24.28
C ALA A 50 6.10 6.51 -25.40
N GLY A 51 4.99 6.92 -26.04
CA GLY A 51 4.37 6.22 -27.18
C GLY A 51 3.36 5.15 -26.80
N LEU A 52 2.84 5.15 -25.57
CA LEU A 52 1.76 4.27 -25.16
C LEU A 52 0.44 4.69 -25.83
N GLN A 53 -0.46 3.73 -25.95
CA GLN A 53 -1.78 3.89 -26.55
C GLN A 53 -2.87 3.93 -25.49
N GLU A 54 -4.06 4.40 -25.87
CA GLU A 54 -5.25 4.46 -24.99
C GLU A 54 -5.01 5.23 -23.69
N VAL A 55 -4.05 6.15 -23.69
CA VAL A 55 -3.70 6.93 -22.50
C VAL A 55 -4.86 7.85 -22.14
N ARG A 56 -5.34 7.78 -20.92
CA ARG A 56 -6.38 8.66 -20.39
C ARG A 56 -6.37 8.70 -18.87
N GLN A 57 -6.77 9.81 -18.32
CA GLN A 57 -7.29 9.92 -16.97
C GLN A 57 -8.82 9.90 -17.07
N ASP A 58 -9.47 8.91 -16.42
CA ASP A 58 -10.92 8.76 -16.51
C ASP A 58 -11.68 9.70 -15.55
N GLU A 59 -13.01 9.60 -15.55
CA GLU A 59 -13.89 10.41 -14.69
C GLU A 59 -13.72 10.15 -13.19
N HIS A 60 -13.03 9.10 -12.83
CA HIS A 60 -12.67 8.75 -11.45
C HIS A 60 -11.23 9.09 -11.09
N GLY A 61 -10.46 9.70 -12.01
CA GLY A 61 -9.06 10.04 -11.78
C GLY A 61 -8.09 8.88 -12.01
N LEU A 62 -8.57 7.67 -12.31
CA LEU A 62 -7.72 6.52 -12.63
C LEU A 62 -6.99 6.77 -13.95
N ILE A 63 -5.71 6.40 -14.00
CA ILE A 63 -4.93 6.50 -15.24
C ILE A 63 -4.91 5.13 -15.92
N TRP A 64 -5.14 5.15 -17.22
CA TRP A 64 -5.12 3.98 -18.08
C TRP A 64 -4.14 4.20 -19.23
N ALA A 65 -3.37 3.17 -19.58
CA ALA A 65 -2.53 3.17 -20.77
C ALA A 65 -2.30 1.74 -21.25
N GLN A 66 -1.84 1.61 -22.51
CA GLN A 66 -1.52 0.33 -23.10
C GLN A 66 -0.23 0.41 -23.92
N LEU A 67 0.63 -0.59 -23.73
CA LEU A 67 1.73 -0.88 -24.65
C LEU A 67 1.39 -2.18 -25.41
N PRO A 68 1.23 -2.13 -26.76
CA PRO A 68 0.87 -3.28 -27.54
C PRO A 68 1.92 -4.39 -27.55
N SER A 69 1.44 -5.64 -27.63
CA SER A 69 2.29 -6.80 -27.84
C SER A 69 3.07 -6.74 -29.16
N ASN A 70 4.28 -7.29 -29.16
CA ASN A 70 5.02 -7.64 -30.36
C ASN A 70 5.19 -9.16 -30.54
N VAL A 71 4.56 -9.97 -29.66
CA VAL A 71 4.57 -11.42 -29.71
C VAL A 71 3.12 -11.92 -29.90
N PRO A 72 2.83 -12.63 -31.01
CA PRO A 72 1.48 -13.19 -31.22
C PRO A 72 1.05 -14.10 -30.06
N SER A 73 -0.22 -13.99 -29.68
CA SER A 73 -0.87 -14.86 -28.69
C SER A 73 -0.28 -14.81 -27.27
N ALA A 74 0.63 -13.88 -26.95
CA ALA A 74 1.08 -13.70 -25.59
C ALA A 74 -0.07 -13.18 -24.71
N PRO A 75 -0.23 -13.67 -23.47
CA PRO A 75 -1.32 -13.24 -22.59
C PRO A 75 -1.09 -11.79 -22.14
N THR A 76 -2.16 -11.01 -22.05
CA THR A 76 -2.09 -9.64 -21.51
C THR A 76 -1.74 -9.67 -20.04
N ILE A 77 -0.87 -8.74 -19.60
CA ILE A 77 -0.56 -8.49 -18.19
C ILE A 77 -0.81 -7.02 -17.85
N ALA A 78 -0.89 -6.71 -16.56
CA ALA A 78 -1.03 -5.33 -16.10
C ALA A 78 0.02 -4.97 -15.04
N PHE A 79 0.29 -3.66 -14.91
CA PHE A 79 1.05 -3.08 -13.80
C PHE A 79 0.23 -1.98 -13.14
N ASN A 80 0.35 -1.90 -11.82
CA ASN A 80 -0.35 -0.95 -10.98
C ASN A 80 0.60 -0.26 -10.00
N SER A 81 0.23 0.94 -9.59
CA SER A 81 0.82 1.75 -8.53
C SER A 81 -0.21 2.82 -8.16
N HIS A 82 -0.15 3.40 -6.94
CA HIS A 82 -1.13 4.40 -6.55
C HIS A 82 -0.58 5.83 -6.58
N LEU A 83 -1.51 6.79 -6.72
CA LEU A 83 -1.18 8.21 -6.89
C LEU A 83 -1.03 8.95 -5.57
N ASP A 84 -1.82 8.55 -4.58
CA ASP A 84 -1.90 9.24 -3.30
C ASP A 84 -0.71 8.95 -2.40
N THR A 85 -0.63 9.67 -1.32
CA THR A 85 0.28 9.44 -0.21
C THR A 85 -0.50 9.44 1.09
N SER A 86 0.03 8.77 2.10
CA SER A 86 -0.60 8.62 3.41
C SER A 86 -0.95 9.96 4.06
N PRO A 87 -2.13 10.09 4.70
CA PRO A 87 -2.48 11.25 5.50
C PRO A 87 -1.78 11.30 6.88
N GLU A 88 -1.07 10.25 7.28
CA GLU A 88 -0.42 10.17 8.59
C GLU A 88 0.72 11.19 8.76
N THR A 89 1.42 11.50 7.67
CA THR A 89 2.47 12.51 7.63
C THR A 89 2.25 13.43 6.43
N SER A 90 2.49 14.74 6.61
CA SER A 90 2.29 15.72 5.56
C SER A 90 3.13 15.43 4.31
N GLY A 91 2.50 15.37 3.14
CA GLY A 91 3.12 15.34 1.81
C GLY A 91 3.25 16.72 1.14
N LYS A 92 3.03 17.80 1.90
CA LYS A 92 3.00 19.16 1.36
C LYS A 92 4.37 19.81 1.34
N ASN A 93 4.78 20.30 0.16
CA ASN A 93 6.08 20.98 -0.07
C ASN A 93 7.29 20.06 0.19
N VAL A 94 7.23 18.82 -0.21
CA VAL A 94 8.34 17.86 -0.10
C VAL A 94 9.63 18.43 -0.69
N GLN A 95 10.71 18.35 0.09
CA GLN A 95 12.06 18.79 -0.29
C GLN A 95 12.99 17.56 -0.38
N PRO A 96 12.99 16.83 -1.51
CA PRO A 96 13.78 15.62 -1.63
C PRO A 96 15.28 15.95 -1.62
N GLN A 97 16.06 15.14 -0.89
CA GLN A 97 17.51 15.26 -0.77
C GLN A 97 18.16 14.04 -1.43
N VAL A 98 19.03 14.26 -2.40
CA VAL A 98 19.74 13.18 -3.11
C VAL A 98 21.14 13.01 -2.52
N ILE A 99 21.42 11.81 -2.03
CA ILE A 99 22.71 11.41 -1.48
C ILE A 99 23.37 10.45 -2.47
N VAL A 100 24.24 10.97 -3.29
CA VAL A 100 24.99 10.17 -4.28
C VAL A 100 26.14 9.44 -3.59
N ASP A 101 26.35 8.17 -3.94
CA ASP A 101 27.45 7.36 -3.43
C ASP A 101 27.47 7.34 -1.89
N TYR A 102 26.38 6.86 -1.29
CA TYR A 102 26.22 6.79 0.16
C TYR A 102 27.38 6.06 0.82
N GLN A 103 28.06 6.72 1.77
CA GLN A 103 29.29 6.21 2.37
C GLN A 103 29.06 5.44 3.69
N GLY A 104 27.81 5.16 4.03
CA GLY A 104 27.46 4.53 5.31
C GLY A 104 27.27 5.52 6.46
N GLY A 105 26.74 5.02 7.57
CA GLY A 105 26.45 5.79 8.76
C GLY A 105 25.04 6.40 8.79
N ASP A 106 24.71 7.03 9.92
CA ASP A 106 23.41 7.68 10.10
C ASP A 106 23.22 8.87 9.17
N ILE A 107 22.01 9.10 8.68
CA ILE A 107 21.65 10.22 7.81
C ILE A 107 20.86 11.24 8.61
N GLN A 108 21.48 12.38 8.93
CA GLN A 108 20.80 13.51 9.55
C GLN A 108 20.07 14.34 8.50
N LEU A 109 18.75 14.53 8.66
CA LEU A 109 17.93 15.25 7.71
C LEU A 109 18.15 16.77 7.82
N THR A 110 18.03 17.48 6.69
CA THR A 110 18.55 18.86 6.57
C THR A 110 17.59 19.93 7.06
N GLY A 111 16.28 19.72 6.96
CA GLY A 111 15.22 20.65 7.37
C GLY A 111 14.86 20.51 8.84
N ASP A 112 14.79 19.26 9.35
CA ASP A 112 14.67 18.98 10.77
C ASP A 112 15.83 18.08 11.25
N ARG A 113 16.83 18.68 11.86
CA ARG A 113 18.02 17.97 12.33
C ARG A 113 17.79 17.05 13.53
N SER A 114 16.62 17.08 14.15
CA SER A 114 16.22 16.10 15.16
C SER A 114 15.83 14.77 14.53
N GLN A 115 15.47 14.77 13.24
CA GLN A 115 15.17 13.59 12.45
C GLN A 115 16.46 12.97 11.90
N VAL A 116 16.70 11.71 12.23
CA VAL A 116 17.89 10.97 11.85
C VAL A 116 17.50 9.56 11.42
N ILE A 117 17.79 9.20 10.19
CA ILE A 117 17.66 7.81 9.71
C ILE A 117 18.88 7.06 10.23
N ARG A 118 18.68 6.22 11.25
CA ARG A 118 19.76 5.52 11.95
C ARG A 118 20.01 4.15 11.34
N VAL A 119 21.26 3.80 11.17
CA VAL A 119 21.65 2.44 10.72
C VAL A 119 21.20 1.38 11.70
N THR A 120 21.10 1.67 13.00
CA THR A 120 20.61 0.73 14.00
C THR A 120 19.14 0.37 13.80
N ASP A 121 18.34 1.29 13.27
CA ASP A 121 16.91 1.14 13.04
C ASP A 121 16.61 0.71 11.59
N ASN A 122 17.62 0.89 10.69
CA ASN A 122 17.57 0.59 9.26
C ASN A 122 18.83 -0.20 8.86
N PRO A 123 18.98 -1.47 9.28
CA PRO A 123 20.19 -2.25 9.07
C PRO A 123 20.50 -2.50 7.58
N GLU A 124 19.50 -2.44 6.69
CA GLU A 124 19.65 -2.57 5.23
C GLU A 124 20.53 -1.47 4.63
N LEU A 125 20.64 -0.29 5.24
CA LEU A 125 21.54 0.78 4.82
C LEU A 125 23.01 0.32 4.71
N GLN A 126 23.41 -0.70 5.48
CA GLN A 126 24.77 -1.25 5.41
C GLN A 126 25.06 -1.93 4.08
N SER A 127 24.05 -2.51 3.45
CA SER A 127 24.15 -3.15 2.14
C SER A 127 24.10 -2.17 0.98
N LEU A 128 23.68 -0.92 1.25
CA LEU A 128 23.46 0.13 0.24
C LEU A 128 24.61 1.14 0.15
N ILE A 129 25.75 0.87 0.78
CA ILE A 129 26.95 1.71 0.62
C ILE A 129 27.36 1.72 -0.86
N GLY A 130 27.58 2.92 -1.39
CA GLY A 130 27.87 3.16 -2.81
C GLY A 130 26.63 3.48 -3.66
N ASN A 131 25.42 3.25 -3.16
CA ASN A 131 24.19 3.51 -3.88
C ASN A 131 23.76 4.98 -3.73
N THR A 132 22.81 5.40 -4.56
CA THR A 132 22.17 6.72 -4.47
C THR A 132 20.87 6.61 -3.66
N LEU A 133 20.81 7.34 -2.55
CA LEU A 133 19.64 7.41 -1.70
C LEU A 133 18.89 8.73 -1.91
N ILE A 134 17.58 8.71 -1.77
CA ILE A 134 16.72 9.89 -1.81
C ILE A 134 15.95 9.94 -0.49
N THR A 135 16.11 11.04 0.28
CA THR A 135 15.40 11.25 1.54
C THR A 135 14.50 12.48 1.44
N THR A 136 13.58 12.63 2.38
CA THR A 136 12.97 13.94 2.68
C THR A 136 13.97 14.81 3.45
N ASP A 137 13.62 16.07 3.69
CA ASP A 137 14.39 16.96 4.58
C ASP A 137 14.03 16.77 6.07
N GLY A 138 13.08 15.90 6.39
CA GLY A 138 12.62 15.59 7.75
C GLY A 138 11.40 16.38 8.20
N THR A 139 10.87 17.28 7.38
CA THR A 139 9.66 18.07 7.68
C THR A 139 8.38 17.48 7.12
N THR A 140 8.49 16.54 6.16
CA THR A 140 7.41 15.86 5.47
C THR A 140 7.76 14.38 5.29
N LEU A 141 6.81 13.55 4.84
CA LEU A 141 7.16 12.30 4.18
C LEU A 141 7.89 12.57 2.85
N LEU A 142 8.46 11.54 2.22
CA LEU A 142 9.04 11.65 0.87
C LEU A 142 7.97 11.42 -0.22
N GLY A 143 7.07 10.46 -0.02
CA GLY A 143 6.11 9.96 -1.01
C GLY A 143 6.73 8.92 -1.94
N GLY A 144 7.72 8.18 -1.46
CA GLY A 144 8.25 6.98 -2.11
C GLY A 144 7.16 5.94 -2.28
N ASP A 145 6.34 5.81 -1.29
CA ASP A 145 5.06 5.14 -1.25
C ASP A 145 3.96 6.05 -1.85
N ASP A 146 3.44 5.83 -3.11
CA ASP A 146 3.99 4.84 -4.05
C ASP A 146 4.47 5.51 -5.37
N LYS A 147 4.99 6.75 -5.27
CA LYS A 147 5.53 7.46 -6.45
C LYS A 147 6.81 6.82 -6.99
N ALA A 148 7.46 5.94 -6.20
CA ALA A 148 8.54 5.12 -6.70
C ALA A 148 8.02 4.10 -7.71
N GLY A 149 6.95 3.37 -7.39
CA GLY A 149 6.29 2.44 -8.31
C GLY A 149 5.80 3.13 -9.57
N LEU A 150 5.16 4.31 -9.45
CA LEU A 150 4.78 5.12 -10.61
C LEU A 150 5.97 5.41 -11.54
N ALA A 151 7.10 5.90 -10.98
CA ALA A 151 8.28 6.24 -11.76
C ALA A 151 8.91 5.01 -12.41
N ILE A 152 8.95 3.88 -11.71
CA ILE A 152 9.45 2.59 -12.20
C ILE A 152 8.63 2.10 -13.40
N ILE A 153 7.29 2.08 -13.26
CA ILE A 153 6.41 1.61 -14.33
C ILE A 153 6.56 2.48 -15.58
N VAL A 154 6.51 3.82 -15.43
CA VAL A 154 6.65 4.74 -16.56
C VAL A 154 8.01 4.58 -17.23
N GLU A 155 9.10 4.42 -16.46
CA GLU A 155 10.45 4.20 -17.03
C GLU A 155 10.55 2.86 -17.77
N ALA A 156 10.01 1.78 -17.19
CA ALA A 156 9.99 0.47 -17.82
C ALA A 156 9.18 0.46 -19.13
N MET A 157 8.01 1.10 -19.13
CA MET A 157 7.17 1.24 -20.33
C MET A 157 7.87 2.03 -21.42
N GLN A 158 8.53 3.14 -21.06
CA GLN A 158 9.31 3.92 -22.01
C GLN A 158 10.48 3.11 -22.58
N TRP A 159 11.22 2.38 -21.72
CA TRP A 159 12.29 1.52 -22.17
C TRP A 159 11.81 0.47 -23.18
N LEU A 160 10.67 -0.20 -22.88
CA LEU A 160 10.07 -1.19 -23.78
C LEU A 160 9.62 -0.58 -25.11
N ALA A 161 9.11 0.65 -25.11
CA ALA A 161 8.73 1.36 -26.33
C ALA A 161 9.94 1.77 -27.16
N GLU A 162 11.04 2.20 -26.53
CA GLU A 162 12.33 2.52 -27.16
C GLU A 162 13.05 1.28 -27.71
N ASN A 163 12.67 0.05 -27.25
CA ASN A 163 13.26 -1.22 -27.68
C ASN A 163 12.18 -2.14 -28.32
N PRO A 164 11.66 -1.79 -29.52
CA PRO A 164 10.51 -2.47 -30.11
C PRO A 164 10.75 -3.95 -30.45
N GLU A 165 12.00 -4.38 -30.58
CA GLU A 165 12.36 -5.80 -30.81
C GLU A 165 12.40 -6.64 -29.53
N PHE A 166 12.33 -6.01 -28.34
CA PHE A 166 12.34 -6.74 -27.09
C PHE A 166 10.97 -7.43 -26.91
N PRO A 167 10.93 -8.77 -26.69
CA PRO A 167 9.67 -9.50 -26.60
C PRO A 167 8.81 -9.00 -25.44
N ARG A 168 7.53 -8.70 -25.71
CA ARG A 168 6.57 -8.29 -24.71
C ARG A 168 5.14 -8.71 -25.10
N PRO A 169 4.29 -9.01 -24.13
CA PRO A 169 2.86 -9.16 -24.34
C PRO A 169 2.19 -7.79 -24.48
N THR A 170 0.87 -7.76 -24.64
CA THR A 170 0.13 -6.53 -24.35
C THR A 170 0.25 -6.22 -22.87
N ILE A 171 0.69 -4.99 -22.55
CA ILE A 171 0.83 -4.50 -21.18
C ILE A 171 -0.23 -3.42 -20.96
N ARG A 172 -1.07 -3.60 -19.96
CA ARG A 172 -1.98 -2.58 -19.43
C ARG A 172 -1.31 -1.88 -18.25
N VAL A 173 -1.43 -0.57 -18.19
CA VAL A 173 -1.02 0.21 -17.03
C VAL A 173 -2.29 0.80 -16.43
N VAL A 174 -2.45 0.64 -15.13
CA VAL A 174 -3.50 1.30 -14.35
C VAL A 174 -2.89 1.93 -13.11
N PHE A 175 -3.11 3.24 -12.91
CA PHE A 175 -2.75 3.90 -11.66
C PHE A 175 -4.00 4.28 -10.90
N THR A 176 -4.01 3.98 -9.62
CA THR A 176 -5.15 4.09 -8.72
C THR A 176 -5.07 5.33 -7.84
N CYS A 177 -6.19 5.71 -7.25
CA CYS A 177 -6.31 6.83 -6.33
C CYS A 177 -6.77 6.33 -4.97
N ASP A 178 -6.36 7.02 -3.89
CA ASP A 178 -6.89 6.77 -2.54
C ASP A 178 -6.64 5.34 -2.00
N GLU A 179 -5.51 4.73 -2.36
CA GLU A 179 -5.09 3.43 -1.84
C GLU A 179 -4.89 3.50 -0.32
N GLU A 180 -4.19 4.52 0.16
CA GLU A 180 -3.78 4.77 1.53
C GLU A 180 -4.95 4.93 2.54
N ILE A 181 -6.13 5.16 2.00
CA ILE A 181 -7.38 5.21 2.78
C ILE A 181 -8.34 4.06 2.41
N GLY A 182 -7.80 3.00 1.78
CA GLY A 182 -8.52 1.77 1.46
C GLY A 182 -9.56 1.90 0.35
N ARG A 183 -9.43 2.88 -0.55
CA ARG A 183 -10.37 3.14 -1.65
C ARG A 183 -9.79 2.86 -3.04
N GLY A 184 -8.54 2.43 -3.16
CA GLY A 184 -7.76 2.31 -4.40
C GLY A 184 -8.52 1.63 -5.54
N VAL A 185 -9.10 0.48 -5.27
CA VAL A 185 -9.81 -0.35 -6.26
C VAL A 185 -11.33 -0.11 -6.25
N SER A 186 -11.83 0.86 -5.51
CA SER A 186 -13.28 1.06 -5.32
C SER A 186 -14.01 1.47 -6.62
N ARG A 187 -13.32 2.18 -7.52
CA ARG A 187 -13.82 2.61 -8.84
C ARG A 187 -13.24 1.85 -10.02
N LEU A 188 -12.36 0.87 -9.75
CA LEU A 188 -11.74 0.06 -10.78
C LEU A 188 -12.60 -1.17 -11.11
N ASP A 189 -12.98 -1.31 -12.37
CA ASP A 189 -13.42 -2.58 -12.92
C ASP A 189 -12.20 -3.33 -13.47
N VAL A 190 -11.73 -4.33 -12.71
CA VAL A 190 -10.55 -5.12 -13.07
C VAL A 190 -10.72 -5.89 -14.39
N ASN A 191 -11.97 -6.18 -14.80
CA ASN A 191 -12.24 -6.86 -16.07
C ASN A 191 -11.85 -5.99 -17.27
N CYS A 192 -11.84 -4.66 -17.14
CA CYS A 192 -11.41 -3.76 -18.20
C CYS A 192 -9.92 -3.88 -18.54
N LEU A 193 -9.11 -4.48 -17.65
CA LEU A 193 -7.71 -4.74 -17.90
C LEU A 193 -7.50 -5.92 -18.86
N GLU A 194 -8.46 -6.84 -18.94
CA GLU A 194 -8.37 -8.06 -19.78
C GLU A 194 -7.05 -8.80 -19.60
N ALA A 195 -6.49 -8.75 -18.39
CA ALA A 195 -5.17 -9.26 -18.07
C ALA A 195 -5.25 -10.60 -17.32
N SER A 196 -4.28 -11.47 -17.56
CA SER A 196 -4.12 -12.75 -16.84
C SER A 196 -3.60 -12.54 -15.42
N ALA A 197 -2.76 -11.53 -15.22
CA ALA A 197 -2.24 -11.10 -13.95
C ALA A 197 -1.97 -9.59 -13.96
N CYS A 198 -1.99 -8.98 -12.78
CA CYS A 198 -1.48 -7.64 -12.53
C CYS A 198 -0.33 -7.71 -11.54
N TYR A 199 0.51 -6.69 -11.50
CA TYR A 199 1.59 -6.53 -10.52
C TYR A 199 1.53 -5.13 -9.96
N THR A 200 1.31 -4.99 -8.66
CA THR A 200 1.48 -3.69 -8.00
C THR A 200 2.93 -3.51 -7.57
N LEU A 201 3.45 -2.29 -7.63
CA LEU A 201 4.85 -1.98 -7.31
C LEU A 201 4.91 -1.12 -6.05
N ASP A 202 4.54 -1.69 -4.93
CA ASP A 202 4.32 -1.00 -3.66
C ASP A 202 5.07 -1.69 -2.50
N GLY A 203 6.12 -2.44 -2.81
CA GLY A 203 6.92 -3.17 -1.83
C GLY A 203 8.26 -2.50 -1.52
N PRO A 204 8.84 -2.75 -0.34
CA PRO A 204 10.15 -2.23 0.02
C PRO A 204 11.29 -2.94 -0.75
N ALA A 205 12.49 -2.35 -0.70
CA ALA A 205 13.71 -2.91 -1.26
C ALA A 205 13.64 -3.24 -2.77
N ALA A 206 14.37 -4.26 -3.26
CA ALA A 206 14.51 -4.55 -4.69
C ALA A 206 14.19 -6.00 -5.09
N ASN A 207 13.96 -6.90 -4.15
CA ASN A 207 13.91 -8.33 -4.44
C ASN A 207 12.75 -9.08 -3.78
N GLN A 208 11.82 -8.36 -3.16
CA GLN A 208 10.65 -8.96 -2.52
C GLN A 208 9.52 -9.19 -3.53
N ILE A 209 8.83 -10.29 -3.35
CA ILE A 209 7.59 -10.63 -4.02
C ILE A 209 6.60 -10.99 -2.91
N ASP A 210 5.67 -10.10 -2.61
CA ASP A 210 4.70 -10.35 -1.57
C ASP A 210 3.54 -11.15 -2.16
N VAL A 211 3.33 -12.31 -1.60
CA VAL A 211 2.35 -13.31 -2.07
C VAL A 211 1.26 -13.57 -1.04
N GLU A 212 1.30 -12.85 0.06
CA GLU A 212 0.35 -13.01 1.16
C GLU A 212 0.15 -11.67 1.89
N THR A 213 -1.08 -11.33 2.17
CA THR A 213 -1.46 -10.15 2.96
C THR A 213 -2.35 -10.57 4.12
N PHE A 214 -2.53 -9.70 5.11
CA PHE A 214 -3.63 -9.92 6.02
C PHE A 214 -4.97 -9.97 5.26
N SER A 215 -5.93 -10.73 5.82
CA SER A 215 -7.34 -10.42 5.70
C SER A 215 -7.71 -9.38 6.75
N ALA A 216 -8.64 -8.50 6.42
CA ALA A 216 -8.98 -7.34 7.23
C ALA A 216 -10.48 -7.16 7.37
N ASP A 217 -10.91 -6.94 8.61
CA ASP A 217 -12.22 -6.40 8.94
C ASP A 217 -12.03 -5.16 9.83
N SER A 218 -13.04 -4.34 9.93
CA SER A 218 -13.14 -3.25 10.90
C SER A 218 -14.38 -3.44 11.78
N ALA A 219 -14.29 -3.04 13.03
CA ALA A 219 -15.45 -3.02 13.92
C ALA A 219 -15.66 -1.64 14.50
N THR A 220 -16.91 -1.21 14.55
CA THR A 220 -17.34 -0.05 15.31
C THR A 220 -18.13 -0.52 16.54
N ILE A 221 -17.59 -0.26 17.72
CA ILE A 221 -18.24 -0.56 18.98
C ILE A 221 -18.90 0.71 19.51
N THR A 222 -20.23 0.70 19.63
CA THR A 222 -20.99 1.85 20.10
C THR A 222 -21.50 1.59 21.50
N PHE A 223 -21.09 2.42 22.46
CA PHE A 223 -21.52 2.41 23.85
C PHE A 223 -22.60 3.48 24.03
N ARG A 224 -23.81 3.10 24.49
CA ARG A 224 -24.90 4.02 24.80
C ARG A 224 -25.16 4.02 26.29
N GLY A 225 -25.00 5.19 26.87
CA GLY A 225 -25.24 5.45 28.28
C GLY A 225 -26.44 6.37 28.52
N VAL A 226 -26.61 6.80 29.76
CA VAL A 226 -27.62 7.75 30.19
C VAL A 226 -26.94 9.03 30.68
N ASN A 227 -27.03 10.10 29.89
CA ASN A 227 -26.48 11.40 30.29
C ASN A 227 -27.48 12.17 31.17
N ILE A 228 -26.98 12.73 32.25
CA ILE A 228 -27.72 13.63 33.15
C ILE A 228 -26.74 14.59 33.80
N HIS A 229 -27.22 15.73 34.30
CA HIS A 229 -26.35 16.71 34.94
C HIS A 229 -25.59 16.09 36.12
N PRO A 230 -24.26 16.26 36.20
CA PRO A 230 -23.43 15.60 37.22
C PRO A 230 -23.85 15.80 38.68
N SER A 231 -24.45 16.95 39.01
CA SER A 231 -24.92 17.25 40.36
C SER A 231 -26.06 16.37 40.86
N ILE A 232 -26.79 15.70 39.94
CA ILE A 232 -27.91 14.79 40.23
C ILE A 232 -27.73 13.41 39.59
N ALA A 233 -26.48 13.04 39.29
CA ALA A 233 -26.12 11.85 38.55
C ALA A 233 -26.12 10.55 39.36
N LYS A 234 -26.10 10.65 40.70
CA LYS A 234 -26.05 9.48 41.56
C LYS A 234 -27.22 8.52 41.27
N ASP A 235 -26.89 7.28 40.99
CA ASP A 235 -27.81 6.17 40.69
C ASP A 235 -28.70 6.39 39.44
N ARG A 236 -28.28 7.34 38.55
CA ARG A 236 -29.06 7.74 37.37
C ARG A 236 -28.21 7.83 36.11
N MET A 237 -26.94 8.26 36.23
CA MET A 237 -26.04 8.39 35.06
C MET A 237 -25.43 7.04 34.74
N VAL A 238 -25.42 6.69 33.46
CA VAL A 238 -24.60 5.61 32.90
C VAL A 238 -23.62 6.23 31.91
N ASN A 239 -22.35 6.15 32.23
CA ASN A 239 -21.31 6.86 31.47
C ASN A 239 -20.72 5.99 30.38
N ALA A 240 -21.01 6.29 29.11
CA ALA A 240 -20.52 5.55 27.94
C ALA A 240 -19.00 5.59 27.81
N VAL A 241 -18.33 6.71 28.20
CA VAL A 241 -16.86 6.82 28.18
C VAL A 241 -16.22 5.81 29.15
N ARG A 242 -16.82 5.63 30.34
CA ARG A 242 -16.37 4.60 31.29
C ARG A 242 -16.62 3.20 30.76
N GLY A 243 -17.73 3.00 30.01
CA GLY A 243 -18.05 1.74 29.34
C GLY A 243 -16.95 1.35 28.35
N ALA A 244 -16.50 2.29 27.53
CA ALA A 244 -15.40 2.05 26.61
C ALA A 244 -14.09 1.68 27.34
N GLY A 245 -13.79 2.35 28.47
CA GLY A 245 -12.63 1.99 29.30
C GLY A 245 -12.70 0.56 29.86
N VAL A 246 -13.89 0.15 30.38
CA VAL A 246 -14.11 -1.23 30.87
C VAL A 246 -14.03 -2.26 29.75
N PHE A 247 -14.46 -1.92 28.55
CA PHE A 247 -14.34 -2.77 27.38
C PHE A 247 -12.87 -2.96 26.98
N LEU A 248 -12.10 -1.87 26.86
CA LEU A 248 -10.69 -1.90 26.49
C LEU A 248 -9.84 -2.71 27.47
N GLU A 249 -10.10 -2.59 28.79
CA GLU A 249 -9.38 -3.35 29.82
C GLU A 249 -9.57 -4.88 29.69
N GLN A 250 -10.65 -5.32 29.03
CA GLN A 250 -10.96 -6.74 28.85
C GLN A 250 -10.37 -7.32 27.55
N LEU A 251 -9.86 -6.48 26.66
CA LEU A 251 -9.20 -6.97 25.45
C LEU A 251 -7.80 -7.51 25.78
N PRO A 252 -7.38 -8.63 25.17
CA PRO A 252 -6.04 -9.15 25.38
C PRO A 252 -4.99 -8.22 24.73
N THR A 253 -4.06 -7.73 25.54
CA THR A 253 -2.99 -6.82 25.11
C THR A 253 -1.62 -7.49 24.99
N ASP A 254 -1.47 -8.68 25.52
CA ASP A 254 -0.22 -9.45 25.55
C ASP A 254 -0.08 -10.45 24.39
N GLN A 255 -1.13 -10.73 23.66
CA GLN A 255 -1.17 -11.75 22.60
C GLN A 255 -1.92 -11.30 21.32
N LEU A 256 -2.63 -10.19 21.36
CA LEU A 256 -3.56 -9.81 20.29
C LEU A 256 -3.60 -8.31 20.04
N ALA A 257 -2.51 -7.61 20.34
CA ALA A 257 -2.36 -6.21 20.05
C ALA A 257 -1.18 -6.00 19.06
N PRO A 258 -1.19 -4.97 18.21
CA PRO A 258 -0.07 -4.69 17.32
C PRO A 258 1.26 -4.57 18.04
N GLU A 259 1.25 -4.03 19.27
CA GLU A 259 2.42 -3.82 20.12
C GLU A 259 3.02 -5.13 20.66
N SER A 260 2.29 -6.23 20.62
CA SER A 260 2.71 -7.54 21.17
C SER A 260 2.78 -8.65 20.12
N THR A 261 2.49 -8.36 18.84
CA THR A 261 2.43 -9.36 17.77
C THR A 261 3.41 -9.06 16.65
N SER A 262 3.94 -10.11 16.04
CA SER A 262 4.91 -10.05 14.94
C SER A 262 4.63 -11.12 13.88
N GLU A 263 5.35 -11.09 12.79
CA GLU A 263 5.31 -12.09 11.72
C GLU A 263 3.88 -12.44 11.28
N ARG A 264 3.47 -13.70 11.48
CA ARG A 264 2.16 -14.21 11.07
C ARG A 264 1.05 -14.03 12.13
N GLU A 265 1.37 -13.46 13.26
CA GLU A 265 0.38 -13.25 14.34
C GLU A 265 -0.57 -12.12 13.96
N GLY A 266 -1.87 -12.38 14.08
CA GLY A 266 -2.92 -11.38 13.88
C GLY A 266 -3.14 -10.49 15.09
N PHE A 267 -3.99 -9.46 14.96
CA PHE A 267 -4.28 -8.54 16.06
C PHE A 267 -5.66 -7.91 15.98
N LEU A 268 -6.10 -7.38 17.13
CA LEU A 268 -7.16 -6.39 17.31
C LEU A 268 -6.50 -5.06 17.66
N HIS A 269 -6.80 -4.01 16.90
CA HIS A 269 -6.21 -2.69 17.12
C HIS A 269 -7.31 -1.63 17.35
N PRO A 270 -7.64 -1.32 18.62
CA PRO A 270 -8.40 -0.11 18.93
C PRO A 270 -7.59 1.12 18.58
N TYR A 271 -8.08 1.98 17.67
CA TYR A 271 -7.26 3.10 17.16
C TYR A 271 -7.94 4.47 17.22
N VAL A 272 -9.27 4.50 17.28
CA VAL A 272 -10.03 5.75 17.44
C VAL A 272 -11.10 5.59 18.51
N ILE A 273 -11.22 6.57 19.41
CA ILE A 273 -12.31 6.67 20.37
C ILE A 273 -12.90 8.08 20.32
N GLU A 274 -14.21 8.20 20.13
CA GLU A 274 -14.92 9.45 20.01
C GLU A 274 -16.22 9.42 20.80
N GLY A 275 -16.63 10.58 21.32
CA GLY A 275 -17.94 10.70 21.97
C GLY A 275 -17.93 11.31 23.35
N GLY A 276 -18.96 10.97 24.12
CA GLY A 276 -19.21 11.52 25.45
C GLY A 276 -20.08 10.62 26.31
N VAL A 277 -20.59 11.16 27.42
CA VAL A 277 -21.30 10.40 28.45
C VAL A 277 -22.53 9.65 27.89
N GLY A 278 -23.25 10.24 26.93
CA GLY A 278 -24.46 9.64 26.35
C GLY A 278 -24.17 8.59 25.29
N GLU A 279 -23.15 8.80 24.47
CA GLU A 279 -22.70 7.88 23.45
C GLU A 279 -21.18 8.03 23.25
N THR A 280 -20.50 6.89 23.12
CA THR A 280 -19.08 6.81 22.76
C THR A 280 -18.93 5.73 21.69
N LYS A 281 -18.10 5.97 20.67
CA LYS A 281 -17.74 5.01 19.65
C LYS A 281 -16.26 4.69 19.73
N LEU A 282 -15.93 3.42 19.50
CA LEU A 282 -14.58 2.89 19.45
C LEU A 282 -14.41 2.15 18.13
N SER A 283 -13.41 2.55 17.35
CA SER A 283 -13.04 1.86 16.10
C SER A 283 -11.92 0.86 16.38
N VAL A 284 -12.06 -0.34 15.84
CA VAL A 284 -11.11 -1.45 16.02
C VAL A 284 -10.82 -2.09 14.67
N LEU A 285 -9.54 -2.25 14.32
CA LEU A 285 -9.11 -3.06 13.17
C LEU A 285 -8.94 -4.52 13.61
N LEU A 286 -9.40 -5.44 12.76
CA LEU A 286 -9.21 -6.89 12.91
C LEU A 286 -8.29 -7.35 11.76
N ARG A 287 -7.18 -7.97 12.07
CA ARG A 287 -6.16 -8.39 11.09
C ARG A 287 -5.68 -9.81 11.38
N ASN A 288 -5.71 -10.68 10.38
CA ASN A 288 -5.09 -12.00 10.44
C ASN A 288 -4.81 -12.52 9.03
N PHE A 289 -3.75 -13.33 8.85
CA PHE A 289 -3.48 -14.02 7.59
C PHE A 289 -4.49 -15.12 7.30
N ASP A 290 -5.07 -15.73 8.34
CA ASP A 290 -6.10 -16.74 8.22
C ASP A 290 -7.48 -16.09 8.31
N THR A 291 -8.16 -15.98 7.18
CA THR A 291 -9.48 -15.30 7.06
C THR A 291 -10.54 -15.80 8.05
N PRO A 292 -10.70 -17.12 8.31
CA PRO A 292 -11.64 -17.61 9.30
C PRO A 292 -11.44 -17.05 10.71
N ILE A 293 -10.22 -16.74 11.11
CA ILE A 293 -9.90 -16.20 12.44
C ILE A 293 -10.55 -14.82 12.69
N LEU A 294 -10.79 -14.05 11.62
CA LEU A 294 -11.50 -12.77 11.77
C LEU A 294 -12.90 -12.92 12.38
N ALA A 295 -13.59 -14.02 12.08
CA ALA A 295 -14.89 -14.32 12.71
C ALA A 295 -14.74 -14.60 14.21
N GLU A 296 -13.67 -15.28 14.64
CA GLU A 296 -13.37 -15.50 16.06
C GLU A 296 -13.06 -14.17 16.76
N TYR A 297 -12.36 -13.26 16.11
CA TYR A 297 -12.10 -11.92 16.62
C TYR A 297 -13.40 -11.10 16.78
N ALA A 298 -14.28 -11.17 15.80
CA ALA A 298 -15.61 -10.53 15.89
C ALA A 298 -16.42 -11.09 17.07
N GLU A 299 -16.42 -12.42 17.26
CA GLU A 299 -17.09 -13.06 18.40
C GLU A 299 -16.48 -12.64 19.74
N LEU A 300 -15.16 -12.48 19.82
CA LEU A 300 -14.47 -11.98 21.00
C LEU A 300 -14.95 -10.56 21.36
N LEU A 301 -15.04 -9.65 20.37
CA LEU A 301 -15.56 -8.30 20.58
C LEU A 301 -17.02 -8.31 21.07
N ILE A 302 -17.88 -9.16 20.48
CA ILE A 302 -19.27 -9.32 20.89
C ILE A 302 -19.37 -9.88 22.33
N ALA A 303 -18.55 -10.85 22.67
CA ALA A 303 -18.52 -11.43 24.02
C ALA A 303 -18.03 -10.40 25.06
N THR A 304 -17.04 -9.58 24.69
CA THR A 304 -16.51 -8.49 25.52
C THR A 304 -17.57 -7.40 25.73
N ALA A 305 -18.34 -7.06 24.70
CA ALA A 305 -19.46 -6.12 24.80
C ALA A 305 -20.49 -6.59 25.83
N LYS A 306 -20.91 -7.86 25.77
CA LYS A 306 -21.84 -8.46 26.72
C LYS A 306 -21.30 -8.44 28.15
N LYS A 307 -20.01 -8.73 28.36
CA LYS A 307 -19.38 -8.64 29.69
C LYS A 307 -19.36 -7.20 30.21
N THR A 308 -19.14 -6.25 29.36
CA THR A 308 -19.13 -4.81 29.69
C THR A 308 -20.53 -4.34 30.12
N GLU A 309 -21.59 -4.76 29.41
CA GLU A 309 -22.99 -4.49 29.82
C GLU A 309 -23.32 -5.11 31.20
N GLN A 310 -22.84 -6.32 31.45
CA GLN A 310 -23.02 -6.97 32.76
C GLN A 310 -22.29 -6.23 33.89
N ALA A 311 -21.11 -5.71 33.62
CA ALA A 311 -20.32 -4.93 34.58
C ALA A 311 -20.88 -3.52 34.81
N MET A 312 -21.66 -2.98 33.86
CA MET A 312 -22.23 -1.62 33.91
C MET A 312 -23.74 -1.64 33.60
N PRO A 313 -24.59 -1.98 34.56
CA PRO A 313 -26.05 -2.04 34.38
C PRO A 313 -26.62 -0.74 33.79
N GLY A 314 -27.38 -0.84 32.71
CA GLY A 314 -27.97 0.28 31.98
C GLY A 314 -27.12 0.81 30.84
N LEU A 315 -25.91 0.31 30.64
CA LEU A 315 -25.12 0.54 29.43
C LEU A 315 -25.62 -0.42 28.34
N GLU A 316 -25.77 0.06 27.13
CA GLU A 316 -25.99 -0.73 25.91
C GLU A 316 -24.73 -0.69 25.04
N VAL A 317 -24.28 -1.85 24.54
CA VAL A 317 -23.09 -1.94 23.68
C VAL A 317 -23.43 -2.71 22.42
N SER A 318 -23.28 -2.07 21.26
CA SER A 318 -23.41 -2.74 19.96
C SER A 318 -22.05 -2.86 19.27
N VAL A 319 -21.88 -3.95 18.51
CA VAL A 319 -20.67 -4.22 17.71
C VAL A 319 -21.12 -4.40 16.27
N ASP A 320 -20.65 -3.51 15.39
CA ASP A 320 -20.90 -3.57 13.96
C ASP A 320 -19.58 -3.87 13.24
N VAL A 321 -19.53 -4.99 12.50
CA VAL A 321 -18.32 -5.45 11.79
C VAL A 321 -18.52 -5.28 10.30
N ALA A 322 -17.52 -4.67 9.63
CA ALA A 322 -17.47 -4.48 8.19
C ALA A 322 -16.24 -5.16 7.59
N ILE A 323 -16.45 -5.87 6.49
CA ILE A 323 -15.38 -6.46 5.67
C ILE A 323 -14.61 -5.34 4.97
N GLN A 324 -13.28 -5.41 4.99
CA GLN A 324 -12.41 -4.49 4.25
C GLN A 324 -11.79 -5.17 3.03
N TYR A 325 -10.92 -6.15 3.21
CA TYR A 325 -10.29 -6.92 2.13
C TYR A 325 -9.87 -8.32 2.62
N ARG A 326 -9.49 -9.18 1.67
CA ARG A 326 -9.06 -10.55 1.95
C ARG A 326 -7.62 -10.80 1.54
N ASN A 327 -6.99 -11.78 2.19
CA ASN A 327 -5.64 -12.23 1.89
C ASN A 327 -5.54 -12.60 0.40
N LEU A 328 -4.59 -12.01 -0.32
CA LEU A 328 -4.41 -12.23 -1.75
C LEU A 328 -3.93 -13.65 -2.10
N LYS A 329 -3.38 -14.38 -1.13
CA LYS A 329 -2.80 -15.71 -1.35
C LYS A 329 -3.75 -16.68 -2.07
N GLU A 330 -5.01 -16.78 -1.61
CA GLU A 330 -5.97 -17.71 -2.21
C GLU A 330 -6.24 -17.43 -3.70
N GLY A 331 -6.16 -16.16 -4.11
CA GLY A 331 -6.29 -15.76 -5.51
C GLY A 331 -5.05 -16.07 -6.32
N LEU A 332 -3.85 -15.84 -5.75
CA LEU A 332 -2.58 -16.18 -6.39
C LEU A 332 -2.39 -17.69 -6.54
N ASP A 333 -2.85 -18.49 -5.58
CA ASP A 333 -2.81 -19.96 -5.66
C ASP A 333 -3.65 -20.51 -6.87
N LYS A 334 -4.62 -19.73 -7.37
CA LYS A 334 -5.41 -20.08 -8.57
C LYS A 334 -4.68 -19.77 -9.87
N GLU A 335 -3.73 -18.84 -9.89
CA GLU A 335 -2.89 -18.49 -11.03
C GLU A 335 -1.41 -18.40 -10.61
N PRO A 336 -0.76 -19.55 -10.34
CA PRO A 336 0.61 -19.60 -9.85
C PRO A 336 1.62 -18.91 -10.75
N LYS A 337 1.36 -18.80 -12.07
CA LYS A 337 2.24 -18.12 -13.02
C LYS A 337 2.49 -16.65 -12.63
N SER A 338 1.54 -16.00 -11.96
CA SER A 338 1.73 -14.63 -11.50
C SER A 338 2.94 -14.48 -10.57
N VAL A 339 3.18 -15.48 -9.72
CA VAL A 339 4.33 -15.52 -8.81
C VAL A 339 5.53 -16.18 -9.47
N ASP A 340 5.36 -17.34 -10.12
CA ASP A 340 6.44 -18.11 -10.73
C ASP A 340 7.22 -17.28 -11.76
N TYR A 341 6.54 -16.44 -12.53
CA TYR A 341 7.16 -15.61 -13.56
C TYR A 341 7.87 -14.40 -12.96
N ALA A 342 7.39 -13.86 -11.84
CA ALA A 342 8.14 -12.84 -11.11
C ALA A 342 9.45 -13.42 -10.54
N VAL A 343 9.41 -14.62 -9.98
CA VAL A 343 10.62 -15.36 -9.53
C VAL A 343 11.56 -15.63 -10.71
N GLU A 344 11.04 -16.09 -11.85
CA GLU A 344 11.86 -16.36 -13.04
C GLU A 344 12.49 -15.07 -13.61
N ALA A 345 11.79 -13.93 -13.55
CA ALA A 345 12.34 -12.64 -13.98
C ALA A 345 13.57 -12.24 -13.14
N HIS A 346 13.50 -12.37 -11.82
CA HIS A 346 14.65 -12.14 -10.94
C HIS A 346 15.82 -13.09 -11.29
N LYS A 347 15.52 -14.37 -11.44
CA LYS A 347 16.52 -15.39 -11.78
C LYS A 347 17.21 -15.10 -13.12
N ARG A 348 16.48 -14.66 -14.15
CA ARG A 348 17.07 -14.30 -15.47
C ARG A 348 17.98 -13.08 -15.37
N LEU A 349 17.71 -12.18 -14.44
CA LEU A 349 18.58 -11.06 -14.12
C LEU A 349 19.78 -11.42 -13.23
N GLY A 350 19.91 -12.71 -12.84
CA GLY A 350 20.96 -13.19 -11.94
C GLY A 350 20.80 -12.72 -10.50
N ARG A 351 19.56 -12.51 -10.06
CA ARG A 351 19.20 -12.03 -8.72
C ARG A 351 18.36 -13.08 -8.00
N ASP A 352 18.56 -13.18 -6.68
CA ASP A 352 17.65 -13.93 -5.82
C ASP A 352 16.41 -13.09 -5.53
N SER A 353 15.25 -13.73 -5.49
CA SER A 353 14.01 -13.14 -5.01
C SER A 353 13.63 -13.70 -3.65
N ALA A 354 12.98 -12.88 -2.82
CA ALA A 354 12.46 -13.27 -1.52
C ALA A 354 10.93 -13.28 -1.57
N ILE A 355 10.34 -14.45 -1.37
CA ILE A 355 8.89 -14.55 -1.16
C ILE A 355 8.57 -13.99 0.21
N SER A 356 7.66 -13.05 0.26
CA SER A 356 7.34 -12.27 1.46
C SER A 356 5.83 -12.15 1.69
N MET A 357 5.48 -11.49 2.80
CA MET A 357 4.11 -11.24 3.23
C MET A 357 3.99 -9.84 3.82
N ILE A 358 2.83 -9.24 3.68
CA ILE A 358 2.51 -7.90 4.22
C ILE A 358 1.54 -8.03 5.39
N ARG A 359 1.85 -7.38 6.52
CA ARG A 359 0.95 -7.27 7.69
C ARG A 359 -0.11 -6.17 7.52
N GLY A 360 -0.50 -5.91 6.30
CA GLY A 360 -1.50 -4.97 5.84
C GLY A 360 -2.17 -5.47 4.59
N GLY A 361 -2.77 -4.58 3.82
CA GLY A 361 -3.31 -4.83 2.49
C GLY A 361 -2.70 -3.84 1.50
N THR A 362 -2.86 -4.12 0.24
CA THR A 362 -2.51 -3.25 -0.89
C THR A 362 -3.64 -3.30 -1.92
N ASP A 363 -3.59 -2.48 -2.95
CA ASP A 363 -4.46 -2.63 -4.11
C ASP A 363 -4.42 -4.05 -4.68
N GLY A 364 -3.27 -4.73 -4.57
CA GLY A 364 -3.12 -6.13 -4.96
C GLY A 364 -4.07 -7.08 -4.25
N SER A 365 -4.35 -6.86 -2.97
CA SER A 365 -5.33 -7.65 -2.21
C SER A 365 -6.74 -7.49 -2.79
N MET A 366 -7.15 -6.25 -3.04
CA MET A 366 -8.49 -5.94 -3.55
C MET A 366 -8.67 -6.34 -5.02
N MET A 367 -7.64 -6.19 -5.86
CA MET A 367 -7.67 -6.66 -7.24
C MET A 367 -7.78 -8.19 -7.30
N THR A 368 -7.01 -8.89 -6.46
CA THR A 368 -7.03 -10.35 -6.38
C THR A 368 -8.39 -10.86 -5.90
N GLU A 369 -9.01 -10.20 -4.92
CA GLU A 369 -10.37 -10.53 -4.46
C GLU A 369 -11.41 -10.35 -5.57
N LYS A 370 -11.24 -9.33 -6.44
CA LYS A 370 -12.07 -9.10 -7.64
C LYS A 370 -11.77 -10.08 -8.80
N GLY A 371 -10.82 -10.99 -8.63
CA GLY A 371 -10.52 -12.06 -9.57
C GLY A 371 -9.33 -11.82 -10.49
N LEU A 372 -8.55 -10.76 -10.29
CA LEU A 372 -7.31 -10.50 -11.01
C LEU A 372 -6.11 -10.77 -10.10
N PRO A 373 -5.38 -11.88 -10.25
CA PRO A 373 -4.21 -12.21 -9.44
C PRO A 373 -3.18 -11.09 -9.48
N THR A 374 -2.86 -10.49 -8.31
CA THR A 374 -2.02 -9.30 -8.24
C THR A 374 -1.03 -9.40 -7.08
N PRO A 375 0.13 -10.09 -7.28
CA PRO A 375 1.22 -10.04 -6.30
C PRO A 375 1.83 -8.63 -6.23
N ASN A 376 2.45 -8.30 -5.09
CA ASN A 376 3.15 -7.05 -4.91
C ASN A 376 4.64 -7.23 -5.14
N LEU A 377 5.27 -6.27 -5.81
CA LEU A 377 6.70 -6.22 -6.11
C LEU A 377 7.36 -5.05 -5.41
N SER A 378 8.67 -5.14 -5.23
CA SER A 378 9.50 -4.07 -4.67
C SER A 378 9.51 -2.81 -5.54
N SER A 379 9.56 -1.66 -4.89
CA SER A 379 9.69 -0.32 -5.50
C SER A 379 10.91 0.46 -5.02
N GLY A 380 11.71 -0.09 -4.10
CA GLY A 380 12.88 0.61 -3.54
C GLY A 380 12.54 1.67 -2.49
N GLN A 381 11.32 1.63 -1.94
CA GLN A 381 10.88 2.51 -0.86
C GLN A 381 11.22 1.93 0.51
N HIS A 382 11.36 2.81 1.51
CA HIS A 382 11.67 2.46 2.88
C HIS A 382 11.05 3.45 3.86
N ASN A 383 10.65 3.00 5.04
CA ASN A 383 10.04 3.79 6.10
C ASN A 383 8.84 4.63 5.66
N PRO A 384 7.87 4.09 4.92
CA PRO A 384 6.72 4.86 4.44
C PRO A 384 5.95 5.54 5.59
N HIS A 385 5.06 6.48 5.27
CA HIS A 385 4.20 7.23 6.20
C HIS A 385 4.93 8.08 7.25
N SER A 386 6.22 8.33 7.07
CA SER A 386 7.09 8.90 8.10
C SER A 386 7.96 10.05 7.57
N PRO A 387 8.35 11.02 8.43
CA PRO A 387 9.39 11.98 8.08
C PRO A 387 10.78 11.35 7.88
N LEU A 388 10.94 10.08 8.23
CA LEU A 388 12.14 9.28 8.02
C LEU A 388 12.05 8.41 6.75
N GLU A 389 11.07 8.65 5.89
CA GLU A 389 10.91 7.95 4.62
C GLU A 389 12.07 8.24 3.67
N TRP A 390 12.53 7.20 2.97
CA TRP A 390 13.58 7.30 1.97
C TRP A 390 13.40 6.26 0.85
N ALA A 391 14.06 6.47 -0.28
CA ALA A 391 14.10 5.54 -1.39
C ALA A 391 15.53 5.32 -1.86
N CYS A 392 15.81 4.17 -2.48
CA CYS A 392 17.08 3.86 -3.11
C CYS A 392 16.93 3.80 -4.63
N LEU A 393 17.62 4.69 -5.35
CA LEU A 393 17.55 4.77 -6.80
C LEU A 393 18.04 3.47 -7.47
N ASP A 394 19.06 2.82 -6.90
CA ASP A 394 19.61 1.59 -7.45
C ASP A 394 18.62 0.42 -7.27
N GLU A 395 17.85 0.40 -6.19
CA GLU A 395 16.75 -0.54 -5.98
C GLU A 395 15.57 -0.25 -6.93
N MET A 396 15.18 1.02 -7.09
CA MET A 396 14.16 1.43 -8.07
C MET A 396 14.54 1.00 -9.49
N LYS A 397 15.82 1.20 -9.86
CA LYS A 397 16.35 0.73 -11.15
C LYS A 397 16.26 -0.79 -11.26
N ALA A 398 16.62 -1.50 -10.22
CA ALA A 398 16.52 -2.95 -10.18
C ALA A 398 15.07 -3.44 -10.36
N ALA A 399 14.11 -2.77 -9.73
CA ALA A 399 12.68 -3.05 -9.90
C ALA A 399 12.21 -2.78 -11.35
N ALA A 400 12.64 -1.68 -11.97
CA ALA A 400 12.34 -1.41 -13.37
C ALA A 400 12.88 -2.48 -14.33
N GLU A 401 14.09 -3.00 -14.06
CA GLU A 401 14.65 -4.12 -14.81
C GLU A 401 13.84 -5.41 -14.62
N VAL A 402 13.29 -5.64 -13.42
CA VAL A 402 12.37 -6.78 -13.15
C VAL A 402 11.07 -6.62 -13.94
N VAL A 403 10.47 -5.43 -13.98
CA VAL A 403 9.26 -5.15 -14.78
C VAL A 403 9.48 -5.48 -16.26
N VAL A 404 10.61 -5.03 -16.82
CA VAL A 404 10.97 -5.29 -18.22
C VAL A 404 11.19 -6.79 -18.48
N GLU A 405 11.93 -7.46 -17.61
CA GLU A 405 12.21 -8.89 -17.75
C GLU A 405 10.95 -9.74 -17.56
N LEU A 406 10.09 -9.35 -16.63
CA LEU A 406 8.79 -10.01 -16.38
C LEU A 406 7.89 -9.94 -17.64
N ALA A 407 7.87 -8.80 -18.33
CA ALA A 407 7.19 -8.68 -19.61
C ALA A 407 7.72 -9.70 -20.64
N ARG A 408 9.05 -9.91 -20.70
CA ARG A 408 9.65 -10.92 -21.55
C ARG A 408 9.27 -12.34 -21.13
N VAL A 409 9.28 -12.64 -19.84
CA VAL A 409 8.90 -13.98 -19.33
C VAL A 409 7.48 -14.31 -19.77
N TRP A 410 6.53 -13.38 -19.62
CA TRP A 410 5.15 -13.56 -20.07
C TRP A 410 5.01 -13.68 -21.60
N ALA A 411 5.84 -12.95 -22.37
CA ALA A 411 5.85 -13.04 -23.82
C ALA A 411 6.38 -14.37 -24.35
N GLU A 412 7.29 -15.00 -23.62
CA GLU A 412 7.91 -16.27 -23.96
C GLU A 412 7.18 -17.49 -23.34
N ASP A 413 5.99 -17.28 -22.73
CA ASP A 413 5.23 -18.37 -22.10
C ASP A 413 4.93 -19.50 -23.11
N PRO A 414 5.52 -20.70 -22.91
CA PRO A 414 5.31 -21.83 -23.82
C PRO A 414 3.89 -22.42 -23.74
N HIS A 415 3.07 -21.96 -22.79
CA HIS A 415 1.70 -22.46 -22.53
C HIS A 415 0.62 -21.44 -22.94
N ALA A 416 0.99 -20.36 -23.63
CA ALA A 416 0.06 -19.35 -24.14
C ALA A 416 -0.71 -19.76 -25.40
N SER A 417 -0.76 -21.05 -25.71
CA SER A 417 -1.45 -21.61 -26.90
C SER A 417 -2.73 -22.35 -26.55
#